data_cff551cc9f3b64162e31df67e5ecef43
#
_entry.id   cff551cc9f3b64162e31df67e5ecef43
#
_cell.length_a   1.000
_cell.length_b   1.000
_cell.length_c   1.000
_cell.angle_alpha   90.00
_cell.angle_beta   90.00
_cell.angle_gamma   90.00
#
_symmetry.space_group_name_H-M   'P 1'
#
loop_
_entity.id
_entity.type
_entity.pdbx_description
1 polymer ?
#
loop_
_entity_poly.entity_id
_entity_poly.type
_entity_poly.pdbx_seq_one_letter_code
_entity_poly.pdbx_strand_id
1 'polypeptide(L)'
;MVHLVPSRLEKGFSDKKTFDEWTICIDKFLTLGHSLTQFLITKGLPEDKVVTTFHYVDEYYHNKRPVRLHKNIRVIAMGNQMRNLKLLKTIVDNNPNVNFTICQGVNDLSSYFLKNTNVELIPFVEESELRQHMANADISLNVMEDTVGSNVIVTSLAMGLAMICSNVGSIKDYCDDSNTI
;
A
#
# COMPACT_ATOMS: atom_id res chain seq x y z
N MET A 1 -10.68 -8.78 -12.28
CA MET A 1 -9.90 -7.63 -11.79
C MET A 1 -8.44 -8.00 -11.72
N VAL A 2 -7.56 -7.12 -12.17
CA VAL A 2 -6.10 -7.32 -12.13
C VAL A 2 -5.54 -6.59 -10.92
N HIS A 3 -4.93 -7.33 -9.98
CA HIS A 3 -4.43 -6.81 -8.72
C HIS A 3 -2.96 -7.20 -8.50
N LEU A 4 -2.16 -6.99 -9.54
CA LEU A 4 -0.71 -7.25 -9.51
C LEU A 4 0.01 -6.07 -10.13
N VAL A 5 1.17 -5.73 -9.60
CA VAL A 5 2.02 -4.67 -10.17
C VAL A 5 2.58 -5.10 -11.54
N PRO A 6 2.90 -4.15 -12.44
CA PRO A 6 3.45 -4.42 -13.77
C PRO A 6 4.59 -5.43 -13.78
N SER A 7 5.56 -5.31 -12.89
CA SER A 7 6.71 -6.22 -12.82
C SER A 7 6.35 -7.69 -12.53
N ARG A 8 5.23 -7.93 -11.84
CA ARG A 8 4.72 -9.29 -11.59
C ARG A 8 3.97 -9.87 -12.77
N LEU A 9 3.34 -9.01 -13.59
CA LEU A 9 2.60 -9.40 -14.78
C LEU A 9 3.51 -9.60 -15.99
N GLU A 10 4.67 -8.95 -16.03
CA GLU A 10 5.58 -8.93 -17.20
C GLU A 10 5.86 -10.34 -17.73
N LYS A 11 6.12 -11.30 -16.84
CA LYS A 11 6.39 -12.69 -17.22
C LYS A 11 5.20 -13.36 -17.91
N GLY A 12 3.97 -13.13 -17.43
CA GLY A 12 2.75 -13.68 -18.01
C GLY A 12 2.45 -13.07 -19.38
N PHE A 13 2.69 -11.75 -19.53
CA PHE A 13 2.48 -11.04 -20.79
C PHE A 13 3.56 -11.27 -21.86
N SER A 14 4.71 -11.81 -21.51
CA SER A 14 5.73 -12.22 -22.48
C SER A 14 5.44 -13.56 -23.15
N ASP A 15 4.55 -14.38 -22.60
CA ASP A 15 4.04 -15.58 -23.27
C ASP A 15 2.86 -15.21 -24.20
N LYS A 16 3.14 -15.25 -25.51
CA LYS A 16 2.16 -14.85 -26.53
C LYS A 16 0.87 -15.68 -26.44
N LYS A 17 0.95 -16.97 -26.16
CA LYS A 17 -0.23 -17.83 -26.07
C LYS A 17 -1.15 -17.39 -24.92
N THR A 18 -0.59 -17.18 -23.74
CA THR A 18 -1.33 -16.69 -22.57
C THR A 18 -1.94 -15.32 -22.83
N PHE A 19 -1.20 -14.42 -23.49
CA PHE A 19 -1.68 -13.09 -23.85
C PHE A 19 -2.87 -13.17 -24.82
N ASP A 20 -2.76 -13.96 -25.87
CA ASP A 20 -3.82 -14.13 -26.89
C ASP A 20 -5.08 -14.74 -26.24
N GLU A 21 -4.92 -15.77 -25.38
CA GLU A 21 -6.02 -16.39 -24.65
C GLU A 21 -6.74 -15.37 -23.74
N TRP A 22 -6.00 -14.58 -22.99
CA TRP A 22 -6.59 -13.54 -22.12
C TRP A 22 -7.32 -12.47 -22.92
N THR A 23 -6.74 -12.04 -24.04
CA THR A 23 -7.35 -11.02 -24.92
C THR A 23 -8.66 -11.51 -25.54
N ILE A 24 -8.76 -12.80 -25.86
CA ILE A 24 -9.97 -13.40 -26.45
C ILE A 24 -11.02 -13.69 -25.37
N CYS A 25 -10.62 -14.31 -24.26
CA CYS A 25 -11.56 -14.86 -23.27
C CYS A 25 -12.06 -13.83 -22.25
N ILE A 26 -11.40 -12.67 -22.12
CA ILE A 26 -11.76 -11.66 -21.12
C ILE A 26 -12.44 -10.47 -21.83
N ASP A 27 -13.65 -10.14 -21.42
CA ASP A 27 -14.40 -9.00 -21.94
C ASP A 27 -13.83 -7.67 -21.45
N LYS A 28 -13.52 -7.55 -20.16
CA LYS A 28 -12.98 -6.33 -19.54
C LYS A 28 -11.92 -6.65 -18.49
N PHE A 29 -10.84 -5.89 -18.53
CA PHE A 29 -9.78 -5.87 -17.52
C PHE A 29 -10.01 -4.69 -16.59
N LEU A 30 -10.34 -4.94 -15.34
CA LEU A 30 -10.47 -3.91 -14.33
C LEU A 30 -9.13 -3.74 -13.62
N THR A 31 -8.57 -2.54 -13.65
CA THR A 31 -7.34 -2.16 -12.94
C THR A 31 -7.66 -1.29 -11.73
N LEU A 32 -6.73 -1.18 -10.80
CA LEU A 32 -6.90 -0.39 -9.58
C LEU A 32 -6.05 0.89 -9.60
N GLY A 33 -5.84 1.44 -10.79
CA GLY A 33 -5.12 2.68 -11.00
C GLY A 33 -4.53 2.80 -12.40
N HIS A 34 -4.13 4.00 -12.77
CA HIS A 34 -3.71 4.34 -14.13
C HIS A 34 -2.38 3.70 -14.53
N SER A 35 -1.43 3.49 -13.60
CA SER A 35 -0.15 2.87 -13.94
C SER A 35 -0.32 1.46 -14.53
N LEU A 36 -1.22 0.67 -13.96
CA LEU A 36 -1.54 -0.66 -14.46
C LEU A 36 -2.34 -0.61 -15.76
N THR A 37 -3.29 0.33 -15.90
CA THR A 37 -4.03 0.57 -17.15
C THR A 37 -3.05 0.83 -18.29
N GLN A 38 -2.14 1.78 -18.10
CA GLN A 38 -1.16 2.15 -19.11
C GLN A 38 -0.23 0.99 -19.47
N PHE A 39 0.20 0.22 -18.45
CA PHE A 39 1.00 -0.98 -18.69
C PHE A 39 0.28 -1.98 -19.59
N LEU A 40 -0.98 -2.30 -19.31
CA LEU A 40 -1.76 -3.27 -20.09
C LEU A 40 -1.97 -2.81 -21.54
N ILE A 41 -2.29 -1.53 -21.76
CA ILE A 41 -2.42 -0.94 -23.10
C ILE A 41 -1.07 -0.99 -23.83
N THR A 42 0.03 -0.65 -23.18
CA THR A 42 1.38 -0.72 -23.77
C THR A 42 1.77 -2.15 -24.15
N LYS A 43 1.25 -3.16 -23.45
CA LYS A 43 1.43 -4.57 -23.81
C LYS A 43 0.55 -5.03 -24.97
N GLY A 44 -0.34 -4.17 -25.47
CA GLY A 44 -1.16 -4.42 -26.66
C GLY A 44 -2.60 -4.86 -26.37
N LEU A 45 -3.07 -4.76 -25.12
CA LEU A 45 -4.50 -4.94 -24.84
C LEU A 45 -5.29 -3.78 -25.45
N PRO A 46 -6.43 -4.07 -26.14
CA PRO A 46 -7.30 -3.04 -26.67
C PRO A 46 -7.78 -2.09 -25.55
N GLU A 47 -7.68 -0.79 -25.79
CA GLU A 47 -8.02 0.24 -24.80
C GLU A 47 -9.47 0.12 -24.32
N ASP A 48 -10.39 -0.23 -25.23
CA ASP A 48 -11.81 -0.42 -24.93
C ASP A 48 -12.06 -1.62 -23.99
N LYS A 49 -11.09 -2.53 -23.87
CA LYS A 49 -11.15 -3.66 -22.91
C LYS A 49 -10.58 -3.32 -21.53
N VAL A 50 -9.84 -2.22 -21.36
CA VAL A 50 -9.21 -1.87 -20.08
C VAL A 50 -10.00 -0.76 -19.38
N VAL A 51 -10.42 -0.99 -18.16
CA VAL A 51 -11.20 -0.04 -17.37
C VAL A 51 -10.46 0.25 -16.08
N THR A 52 -10.08 1.51 -15.88
CA THR A 52 -9.48 1.98 -14.62
C THR A 52 -10.56 2.09 -13.55
N THR A 53 -10.31 1.46 -12.43
CA THR A 53 -11.11 1.57 -11.21
C THR A 53 -10.20 1.93 -10.04
N PHE A 54 -10.76 2.10 -8.86
CA PHE A 54 -10.02 2.43 -7.65
C PHE A 54 -10.49 1.56 -6.49
N HIS A 55 -9.64 1.44 -5.47
CA HIS A 55 -10.05 0.85 -4.21
C HIS A 55 -11.14 1.70 -3.56
N TYR A 56 -12.13 1.06 -3.01
CA TYR A 56 -13.08 1.68 -2.10
C TYR A 56 -12.60 1.54 -0.65
N VAL A 57 -13.19 2.32 0.23
CA VAL A 57 -13.01 2.18 1.67
C VAL A 57 -14.34 1.84 2.32
N ASP A 58 -14.30 0.92 3.28
CA ASP A 58 -15.45 0.56 4.09
C ASP A 58 -15.75 1.68 5.12
N GLU A 59 -17.03 1.97 5.35
CA GLU A 59 -17.48 2.93 6.37
C GLU A 59 -16.94 2.59 7.77
N TYR A 60 -16.65 1.32 8.02
CA TYR A 60 -16.01 0.84 9.24
C TYR A 60 -14.72 1.59 9.59
N TYR A 61 -13.98 2.07 8.59
CA TYR A 61 -12.73 2.81 8.78
C TYR A 61 -12.93 4.32 8.97
N HIS A 62 -14.12 4.86 8.70
CA HIS A 62 -14.39 6.26 8.99
C HIS A 62 -14.33 6.52 10.49
N ASN A 63 -13.37 7.33 10.91
CA ASN A 63 -13.16 7.63 12.31
C ASN A 63 -12.98 9.14 12.51
N LYS A 64 -13.85 9.74 13.31
CA LYS A 64 -13.62 11.09 13.83
C LYS A 64 -12.54 11.00 14.89
N ARG A 65 -11.32 11.34 14.53
CA ARG A 65 -10.19 11.28 15.45
C ARG A 65 -10.33 12.36 16.51
N PRO A 66 -10.23 12.02 17.80
CA PRO A 66 -9.99 13.03 18.82
C PRO A 66 -8.61 13.64 18.59
N VAL A 67 -8.48 14.94 18.88
CA VAL A 67 -7.16 15.60 18.93
C VAL A 67 -6.29 14.83 19.93
N ARG A 68 -5.15 14.32 19.49
CA ARG A 68 -4.23 13.56 20.34
C ARG A 68 -3.06 14.44 20.72
N LEU A 69 -2.79 14.48 22.01
CA LEU A 69 -1.59 15.12 22.57
C LEU A 69 -0.61 14.01 22.99
N HIS A 70 0.01 13.34 22.00
CA HIS A 70 1.10 12.42 22.29
C HIS A 70 2.43 13.17 22.40
N LYS A 71 3.22 12.81 23.40
CA LYS A 71 4.57 13.39 23.59
C LYS A 71 5.50 12.99 22.44
N ASN A 72 5.34 11.76 21.92
CA ASN A 72 6.14 11.23 20.81
C ASN A 72 5.22 10.87 19.63
N ILE A 73 5.70 11.14 18.43
CA ILE A 73 5.03 10.76 17.18
C ILE A 73 4.96 9.23 17.09
N ARG A 74 3.81 8.72 16.70
CA ARG A 74 3.55 7.30 16.47
C ARG A 74 3.30 7.06 14.99
N VAL A 75 4.13 6.21 14.42
CA VAL A 75 4.05 5.84 12.99
C VAL A 75 3.61 4.41 12.87
N ILE A 76 2.63 4.13 12.00
CA ILE A 76 2.25 2.78 11.63
C ILE A 76 2.69 2.48 10.21
N ALA A 77 3.33 1.32 9.99
CA ALA A 77 3.67 0.79 8.67
C ALA A 77 2.91 -0.52 8.43
N MET A 78 1.97 -0.50 7.48
CA MET A 78 1.10 -1.62 7.14
C MET A 78 1.36 -2.11 5.71
N GLY A 79 0.77 -3.26 5.35
CA GLY A 79 0.92 -3.87 4.02
C GLY A 79 2.31 -4.49 3.82
N ASN A 80 2.39 -5.57 3.06
CA ASN A 80 3.64 -6.30 2.77
C ASN A 80 3.93 -6.42 1.28
N GLN A 81 2.94 -6.18 0.43
CA GLN A 81 3.19 -6.23 -1.02
C GLN A 81 4.08 -5.07 -1.44
N MET A 82 5.15 -5.39 -2.14
CA MET A 82 6.11 -4.42 -2.67
C MET A 82 6.69 -3.45 -1.62
N ARG A 83 6.65 -3.81 -0.32
CA ARG A 83 7.27 -3.02 0.74
C ARG A 83 8.78 -2.94 0.55
N ASN A 84 9.32 -1.74 0.53
CA ASN A 84 10.77 -1.50 0.53
C ASN A 84 11.32 -1.60 1.95
N LEU A 85 11.66 -2.83 2.39
CA LEU A 85 12.16 -3.08 3.74
C LEU A 85 13.48 -2.36 4.04
N LYS A 86 14.34 -2.19 3.03
CA LYS A 86 15.60 -1.48 3.21
C LYS A 86 15.38 0.00 3.53
N LEU A 87 14.47 0.64 2.81
CA LEU A 87 14.12 2.03 3.05
C LEU A 87 13.40 2.18 4.41
N LEU A 88 12.46 1.29 4.72
CA LEU A 88 11.77 1.28 6.01
C LEU A 88 12.78 1.17 7.17
N LYS A 89 13.74 0.24 7.07
CA LYS A 89 14.81 0.09 8.07
C LYS A 89 15.63 1.36 8.23
N THR A 90 16.02 1.98 7.12
CA THR A 90 16.80 3.23 7.13
C THR A 90 16.02 4.37 7.82
N ILE A 91 14.72 4.49 7.55
CA ILE A 91 13.86 5.49 8.20
C ILE A 91 13.79 5.26 9.70
N VAL A 92 13.57 4.01 10.11
CA VAL A 92 13.50 3.66 11.54
C VAL A 92 14.81 3.98 12.26
N ASP A 93 15.94 3.60 11.68
CA ASP A 93 17.26 3.81 12.29
C ASP A 93 17.61 5.30 12.45
N ASN A 94 17.16 6.13 11.50
CA ASN A 94 17.41 7.57 11.53
C ASN A 94 16.44 8.36 12.41
N ASN A 95 15.41 7.71 12.96
CA ASN A 95 14.39 8.36 13.78
C ASN A 95 14.18 7.65 15.14
N PRO A 96 15.20 7.60 16.02
CA PRO A 96 15.13 6.85 17.27
C PRO A 96 14.11 7.39 18.28
N ASN A 97 13.68 8.65 18.13
CA ASN A 97 12.69 9.30 19.00
C ASN A 97 11.22 9.14 18.52
N VAL A 98 11.02 8.46 17.40
CA VAL A 98 9.70 8.15 16.81
C VAL A 98 9.34 6.70 17.16
N ASN A 99 8.11 6.46 17.59
CA ASN A 99 7.62 5.12 17.86
C ASN A 99 7.01 4.51 16.60
N PHE A 100 7.49 3.35 16.20
CA PHE A 100 7.02 2.65 15.01
C PHE A 100 6.25 1.39 15.41
N THR A 101 5.04 1.25 14.92
CA THR A 101 4.26 0.01 14.90
C THR A 101 4.33 -0.57 13.48
N ILE A 102 4.99 -1.71 13.31
CA ILE A 102 5.19 -2.34 12.00
C ILE A 102 4.38 -3.63 11.93
N CYS A 103 3.35 -3.64 11.09
CA CYS A 103 2.57 -4.84 10.83
C CYS A 103 3.35 -5.78 9.91
N GLN A 104 3.71 -6.95 10.41
CA GLN A 104 4.54 -7.93 9.71
C GLN A 104 3.76 -8.68 8.63
N GLY A 105 2.44 -8.81 8.79
CA GLY A 105 1.60 -9.69 7.98
C GLY A 105 2.02 -11.15 8.18
N VAL A 106 2.33 -11.82 7.07
CA VAL A 106 2.76 -13.24 7.09
C VAL A 106 4.28 -13.43 7.19
N ASN A 107 5.04 -12.34 7.21
CA ASN A 107 6.51 -12.39 7.26
C ASN A 107 7.01 -12.16 8.68
N ASP A 108 8.13 -12.79 9.05
CA ASP A 108 8.84 -12.46 10.28
C ASP A 108 9.89 -11.39 9.98
N LEU A 109 9.72 -10.21 10.57
CA LEU A 109 10.62 -9.07 10.43
C LEU A 109 11.54 -8.87 11.65
N SER A 110 11.52 -9.79 12.62
CA SER A 110 12.28 -9.67 13.88
C SER A 110 13.78 -9.45 13.63
N SER A 111 14.35 -10.15 12.66
CA SER A 111 15.77 -10.03 12.31
C SER A 111 16.15 -8.63 11.79
N TYR A 112 15.22 -7.92 11.14
CA TYR A 112 15.47 -6.58 10.63
C TYR A 112 15.56 -5.53 11.75
N PHE A 113 14.78 -5.70 12.82
CA PHE A 113 14.56 -4.67 13.85
C PHE A 113 15.08 -5.05 15.24
N LEU A 114 15.91 -6.09 15.37
CA LEU A 114 16.46 -6.60 16.63
C LEU A 114 17.06 -5.52 17.54
N LYS A 115 17.65 -4.48 16.96
CA LYS A 115 18.34 -3.40 17.68
C LYS A 115 17.48 -2.16 17.91
N ASN A 116 16.25 -2.15 17.40
CA ASN A 116 15.38 -0.98 17.44
C ASN A 116 14.44 -1.07 18.63
N THR A 117 14.73 -0.34 19.70
CA THR A 117 13.89 -0.29 20.90
C THR A 117 12.62 0.54 20.74
N ASN A 118 12.54 1.31 19.65
CA ASN A 118 11.41 2.16 19.25
C ASN A 118 10.48 1.49 18.23
N VAL A 119 10.62 0.17 18.00
CA VAL A 119 9.80 -0.62 17.07
C VAL A 119 9.00 -1.65 17.83
N GLU A 120 7.70 -1.64 17.59
CA GLU A 120 6.75 -2.69 17.95
C GLU A 120 6.39 -3.47 16.67
N LEU A 121 6.65 -4.78 16.65
CA LEU A 121 6.29 -5.65 15.55
C LEU A 121 4.95 -6.31 15.83
N ILE A 122 3.96 -6.08 14.96
CA ILE A 122 2.63 -6.67 15.09
C ILE A 122 2.52 -7.86 14.12
N PRO A 123 2.21 -9.07 14.60
CA PRO A 123 1.95 -10.21 13.74
C PRO A 123 0.68 -9.99 12.90
N PHE A 124 0.24 -10.99 12.16
CA PHE A 124 -1.09 -10.95 11.56
C PHE A 124 -2.14 -10.93 12.67
N VAL A 125 -2.98 -9.90 12.64
CA VAL A 125 -4.05 -9.67 13.64
C VAL A 125 -5.40 -9.51 12.93
N GLU A 126 -6.47 -9.67 13.70
CA GLU A 126 -7.83 -9.41 13.21
C GLU A 126 -8.04 -7.94 12.85
N GLU A 127 -8.96 -7.68 11.95
CA GLU A 127 -9.21 -6.34 11.40
C GLU A 127 -9.58 -5.31 12.48
N SER A 128 -10.32 -5.73 13.50
CA SER A 128 -10.68 -4.86 14.64
C SER A 128 -9.46 -4.41 15.45
N GLU A 129 -8.48 -5.28 15.62
CA GLU A 129 -7.24 -4.99 16.31
C GLU A 129 -6.34 -4.10 15.45
N LEU A 130 -6.22 -4.40 14.15
CA LEU A 130 -5.51 -3.55 13.20
C LEU A 130 -6.07 -2.12 13.23
N ARG A 131 -7.40 -1.97 13.21
CA ARG A 131 -8.06 -0.67 13.31
C ARG A 131 -7.71 0.07 14.61
N GLN A 132 -7.54 -0.63 15.74
CA GLN A 132 -7.08 -0.03 16.99
C GLN A 132 -5.63 0.48 16.89
N HIS A 133 -4.73 -0.29 16.27
CA HIS A 133 -3.36 0.15 15.99
C HIS A 133 -3.35 1.39 15.08
N MET A 134 -4.14 1.40 14.01
CA MET A 134 -4.31 2.58 13.16
C MET A 134 -4.87 3.76 13.94
N ALA A 135 -5.89 3.52 14.76
CA ALA A 135 -6.46 4.55 15.61
C ALA A 135 -5.45 5.12 16.61
N ASN A 136 -4.43 4.43 16.99
CA ASN A 136 -3.37 4.86 17.91
C ASN A 136 -2.15 5.48 17.21
N ALA A 137 -2.05 5.47 15.90
CA ALA A 137 -0.96 6.07 15.15
C ALA A 137 -1.27 7.53 14.75
N ASP A 138 -0.29 8.34 14.49
CA ASP A 138 -0.41 9.71 13.97
C ASP A 138 -0.15 9.76 12.47
N ILE A 139 0.77 8.93 12.00
CA ILE A 139 1.24 8.86 10.61
C ILE A 139 1.16 7.43 10.10
N SER A 140 0.66 7.25 8.88
CA SER A 140 0.79 6.03 8.09
C SER A 140 1.99 6.14 7.15
N LEU A 141 2.97 5.25 7.31
CA LEU A 141 4.20 5.21 6.51
C LEU A 141 4.11 4.08 5.48
N ASN A 142 4.08 4.45 4.20
CA ASN A 142 3.90 3.54 3.07
C ASN A 142 5.10 3.58 2.13
N VAL A 143 6.18 2.91 2.51
CA VAL A 143 7.41 2.81 1.69
C VAL A 143 7.34 1.58 0.80
N MET A 144 7.19 1.81 -0.50
CA MET A 144 6.94 0.79 -1.51
C MET A 144 7.89 0.92 -2.70
N GLU A 145 8.16 -0.19 -3.38
CA GLU A 145 8.89 -0.22 -4.65
C GLU A 145 7.96 0.02 -5.85
N ASP A 146 6.70 -0.37 -5.73
CA ASP A 146 5.64 -0.16 -6.73
C ASP A 146 4.26 -0.33 -6.08
N THR A 147 3.20 0.21 -6.71
CA THR A 147 1.81 -0.01 -6.28
C THR A 147 0.83 0.19 -7.43
N VAL A 148 -0.22 -0.61 -7.46
CA VAL A 148 -1.37 -0.44 -8.37
C VAL A 148 -2.59 0.14 -7.67
N GLY A 149 -2.40 0.65 -6.46
CA GLY A 149 -3.43 1.03 -5.51
C GLY A 149 -3.42 0.08 -4.30
N SER A 150 -3.90 0.55 -3.16
CA SER A 150 -3.79 -0.20 -1.92
C SER A 150 -4.91 0.13 -0.95
N ASN A 151 -5.52 -0.91 -0.38
CA ASN A 151 -6.45 -0.76 0.75
C ASN A 151 -5.81 -0.02 1.92
N VAL A 152 -4.51 -0.24 2.17
CA VAL A 152 -3.78 0.46 3.24
C VAL A 152 -3.84 1.98 3.06
N ILE A 153 -3.72 2.47 1.82
CA ILE A 153 -3.78 3.90 1.52
C ILE A 153 -5.18 4.45 1.82
N VAL A 154 -6.21 3.86 1.21
CA VAL A 154 -7.59 4.36 1.36
C VAL A 154 -8.10 4.24 2.80
N THR A 155 -7.75 3.16 3.51
CA THR A 155 -8.11 3.00 4.92
C THR A 155 -7.36 3.97 5.82
N SER A 156 -6.08 4.27 5.52
CA SER A 156 -5.31 5.28 6.26
C SER A 156 -5.90 6.67 6.13
N LEU A 157 -6.32 7.06 4.90
CA LEU A 157 -7.01 8.32 4.64
C LEU A 157 -8.35 8.38 5.39
N ALA A 158 -9.17 7.32 5.32
CA ALA A 158 -10.45 7.24 6.01
C ALA A 158 -10.31 7.31 7.53
N MET A 159 -9.22 6.75 8.08
CA MET A 159 -8.87 6.86 9.48
C MET A 159 -8.31 8.25 9.86
N GLY A 160 -8.11 9.15 8.90
CA GLY A 160 -7.56 10.50 9.10
C GLY A 160 -6.10 10.48 9.54
N LEU A 161 -5.32 9.49 9.11
CA LEU A 161 -3.87 9.46 9.33
C LEU A 161 -3.18 10.44 8.38
N ALA A 162 -2.23 11.21 8.88
CA ALA A 162 -1.26 11.85 7.99
C ALA A 162 -0.47 10.74 7.26
N MET A 163 -0.20 10.94 5.96
CA MET A 163 0.47 9.89 5.18
C MET A 163 1.82 10.35 4.63
N ILE A 164 2.78 9.43 4.69
CA ILE A 164 4.06 9.53 4.00
C ILE A 164 4.15 8.34 3.06
N CYS A 165 4.29 8.59 1.76
CA CYS A 165 4.26 7.54 0.73
C CYS A 165 5.44 7.66 -0.23
N SER A 166 5.91 6.51 -0.73
CA SER A 166 6.78 6.49 -1.93
C SER A 166 6.00 6.94 -3.16
N ASN A 167 6.56 7.86 -3.93
CA ASN A 167 5.95 8.32 -5.18
C ASN A 167 6.21 7.33 -6.31
N VAL A 168 5.47 6.22 -6.32
CA VAL A 168 5.62 5.10 -7.25
C VAL A 168 4.27 4.59 -7.76
N GLY A 169 4.27 3.98 -8.94
CA GLY A 169 3.09 3.33 -9.53
C GLY A 169 1.87 4.25 -9.59
N SER A 170 0.74 3.75 -9.10
CA SER A 170 -0.54 4.47 -9.06
C SER A 170 -0.77 5.29 -7.79
N ILE A 171 0.27 5.63 -7.03
CA ILE A 171 0.07 6.39 -5.77
C ILE A 171 -0.62 7.73 -6.03
N LYS A 172 -0.30 8.41 -7.13
CA LYS A 172 -0.90 9.70 -7.51
C LYS A 172 -2.39 9.64 -7.85
N ASP A 173 -2.92 8.46 -8.06
CA ASP A 173 -4.35 8.25 -8.27
C ASP A 173 -5.14 8.33 -6.96
N TYR A 174 -4.46 8.20 -5.82
CA TYR A 174 -5.04 8.15 -4.47
C TYR A 174 -4.60 9.30 -3.59
N CYS A 175 -3.41 9.83 -3.84
CA CYS A 175 -2.74 10.80 -3.00
C CYS A 175 -2.19 11.95 -3.86
N ASP A 176 -2.29 13.15 -3.34
CA ASP A 176 -1.67 14.35 -3.90
C ASP A 176 -0.97 15.16 -2.79
N ASP A 177 -0.36 16.29 -3.15
CA ASP A 177 0.39 17.13 -2.22
C ASP A 177 -0.48 17.77 -1.13
N SER A 178 -1.82 17.69 -1.22
CA SER A 178 -2.75 18.20 -0.20
C SER A 178 -3.00 17.22 0.93
N ASN A 179 -2.79 15.93 0.70
CA ASN A 179 -3.10 14.85 1.65
C ASN A 179 -1.93 13.91 1.97
N THR A 180 -0.76 14.12 1.34
CA THR A 180 0.41 13.22 1.47
C THR A 180 1.71 13.99 1.36
N ILE A 181 2.75 13.50 2.03
CA ILE A 181 4.14 13.96 1.98
C ILE A 181 5.01 12.86 1.37
#